data_0b3f9dcbc5f72ade1caba7bc647289f1
#
_entry.id   0b3f9dcbc5f72ade1caba7bc647289f1
#
_cell.length_a   1.000
_cell.length_b   1.000
_cell.length_c   1.000
_cell.angle_alpha   90.00
_cell.angle_beta   90.00
_cell.angle_gamma   90.00
#
_symmetry.space_group_name_H-M   'P 1'
#
loop_
_entity.id
_entity.type
_entity.pdbx_description
1 polymer ?
#
loop_
_entity_poly.entity_id
_entity_poly.type
_entity_poly.pdbx_seq_one_letter_code
_entity_poly.pdbx_strand_id
1 'polypeptide(L)'
;MLGRAAALAALLTIGASGVSLAAPTPYLGDWARSDGKTRIHVASCGAEICARNTWVRHGVSGEHVGDRLILKVKPAGAGHWSGSAFDPQRKQTYAINVHVTAKHMTTRGCVAGGFVCQSMGWTRTR
;
A
#
# COMPACT_ATOMS: atom_id res chain seq x y z
N MET A 1 -37.78 52.92 -37.55
CA MET A 1 -38.02 51.74 -36.70
C MET A 1 -36.70 51.06 -36.44
N LEU A 2 -36.25 51.14 -35.22
CA LEU A 2 -34.94 50.61 -34.81
C LEU A 2 -35.17 49.18 -34.28
N GLY A 3 -34.74 48.18 -35.07
CA GLY A 3 -34.71 46.80 -34.63
C GLY A 3 -33.50 46.62 -33.70
N ARG A 4 -33.77 46.39 -32.42
CA ARG A 4 -32.73 45.97 -31.47
C ARG A 4 -32.49 44.47 -31.62
N ALA A 5 -31.40 44.11 -32.22
CA ALA A 5 -30.90 42.74 -32.18
C ALA A 5 -30.29 42.52 -30.80
N ALA A 6 -30.96 41.74 -29.96
CA ALA A 6 -30.37 41.25 -28.72
C ALA A 6 -29.44 40.09 -29.05
N ALA A 7 -28.13 40.32 -28.96
CA ALA A 7 -27.15 39.27 -29.01
C ALA A 7 -27.17 38.50 -27.70
N LEU A 8 -27.72 37.31 -27.69
CA LEU A 8 -27.56 36.36 -26.61
C LEU A 8 -26.13 35.80 -26.66
N ALA A 9 -25.26 36.30 -25.79
CA ALA A 9 -23.98 35.65 -25.55
C ALA A 9 -24.22 34.36 -24.76
N ALA A 10 -24.16 33.22 -25.40
CA ALA A 10 -24.14 31.95 -24.73
C ALA A 10 -22.77 31.80 -24.06
N LEU A 11 -22.74 31.96 -22.73
CA LEU A 11 -21.57 31.61 -21.94
C LEU A 11 -21.49 30.07 -21.90
N LEU A 12 -20.61 29.53 -22.73
CA LEU A 12 -20.18 28.13 -22.61
C LEU A 12 -19.29 28.06 -21.38
N THR A 13 -19.86 27.64 -20.24
CA THR A 13 -19.06 27.22 -19.10
C THR A 13 -18.45 25.86 -19.45
N ILE A 14 -17.21 25.86 -19.87
CA ILE A 14 -16.42 24.63 -19.99
C ILE A 14 -16.15 24.19 -18.55
N GLY A 15 -16.97 23.25 -18.04
CA GLY A 15 -16.68 22.59 -16.79
C GLY A 15 -15.37 21.81 -16.97
N ALA A 16 -14.29 22.27 -16.34
CA ALA A 16 -13.08 21.49 -16.25
C ALA A 16 -13.41 20.25 -15.41
N SER A 17 -13.64 19.11 -16.07
CA SER A 17 -13.63 17.81 -15.39
C SER A 17 -12.20 17.56 -14.95
N GLY A 18 -11.88 17.92 -13.68
CA GLY A 18 -10.60 17.62 -13.09
C GLY A 18 -10.43 16.10 -13.07
N VAL A 19 -9.40 15.58 -13.77
CA VAL A 19 -8.96 14.20 -13.61
C VAL A 19 -8.41 14.11 -12.19
N SER A 20 -9.19 13.51 -11.27
CA SER A 20 -8.72 13.20 -9.94
C SER A 20 -7.68 12.08 -10.07
N LEU A 21 -6.41 12.45 -10.05
CA LEU A 21 -5.34 11.48 -9.89
C LEU A 21 -5.44 10.95 -8.47
N ALA A 22 -5.79 9.66 -8.34
CA ALA A 22 -5.74 8.99 -7.05
C ALA A 22 -4.31 9.13 -6.49
N ALA A 23 -4.19 9.58 -5.25
CA ALA A 23 -2.91 9.61 -4.55
C ALA A 23 -2.30 8.20 -4.53
N PRO A 24 -0.97 8.03 -4.71
CA PRO A 24 -0.33 6.73 -4.57
C PRO A 24 -0.66 6.13 -3.21
N THR A 25 -0.92 4.82 -3.16
CA THR A 25 -1.19 4.14 -1.89
C THR A 25 0.07 4.19 -1.04
N PRO A 26 0.02 4.75 0.18
CA PRO A 26 1.21 5.06 0.97
C PRO A 26 2.10 3.87 1.33
N TYR A 27 1.57 2.65 1.38
CA TYR A 27 2.36 1.46 1.70
C TYR A 27 3.15 0.91 0.50
N LEU A 28 2.92 1.38 -0.72
CA LEU A 28 3.70 0.95 -1.89
C LEU A 28 5.12 1.52 -1.84
N GLY A 29 6.07 0.80 -2.42
CA GLY A 29 7.46 1.21 -2.57
C GLY A 29 8.45 0.33 -1.83
N ASP A 30 9.62 0.87 -1.55
CA ASP A 30 10.74 0.15 -0.96
C ASP A 30 10.91 0.49 0.51
N TRP A 31 11.06 -0.56 1.32
CA TRP A 31 11.11 -0.45 2.77
C TRP A 31 12.24 -1.30 3.34
N ALA A 32 12.93 -0.77 4.34
CA ALA A 32 13.91 -1.51 5.14
C ALA A 32 13.29 -1.85 6.50
N ARG A 33 13.39 -3.11 6.92
CA ARG A 33 12.92 -3.54 8.24
C ARG A 33 13.81 -2.93 9.32
N SER A 34 13.21 -2.46 10.40
CA SER A 34 13.90 -1.70 11.45
C SER A 34 14.96 -2.51 12.19
N ASP A 35 14.87 -3.84 12.20
CA ASP A 35 15.90 -4.72 12.75
C ASP A 35 17.10 -4.95 11.81
N GLY A 36 17.07 -4.37 10.60
CA GLY A 36 18.14 -4.48 9.61
C GLY A 36 18.25 -5.83 8.91
N LYS A 37 17.28 -6.72 9.07
CA LYS A 37 17.37 -8.09 8.54
C LYS A 37 16.93 -8.22 7.10
N THR A 38 15.94 -7.43 6.65
CA THR A 38 15.40 -7.53 5.30
C THR A 38 15.07 -6.17 4.72
N ARG A 39 14.98 -6.13 3.39
CA ARG A 39 14.33 -5.05 2.63
C ARG A 39 13.26 -5.66 1.74
N ILE A 40 12.18 -4.93 1.57
CA ILE A 40 11.05 -5.36 0.75
C ILE A 40 10.69 -4.31 -0.29
N HIS A 41 10.10 -4.78 -1.38
CA HIS A 41 9.42 -3.95 -2.37
C HIS A 41 7.93 -4.31 -2.36
N VAL A 42 7.09 -3.31 -2.15
CA VAL A 42 5.63 -3.47 -2.14
C VAL A 42 5.06 -2.86 -3.40
N ALA A 43 4.44 -3.66 -4.23
CA ALA A 43 3.90 -3.26 -5.52
C ALA A 43 2.73 -4.15 -5.95
N SER A 44 2.00 -3.69 -6.95
CA SER A 44 0.97 -4.51 -7.59
C SER A 44 1.59 -5.76 -8.24
N CYS A 45 0.93 -6.89 -8.08
CA CYS A 45 1.29 -8.17 -8.69
C CYS A 45 0.01 -8.81 -9.29
N GLY A 46 -0.34 -8.40 -10.52
CA GLY A 46 -1.64 -8.68 -11.10
C GLY A 46 -2.73 -7.85 -10.42
N ALA A 47 -3.84 -8.49 -10.04
CA ALA A 47 -4.95 -7.83 -9.34
C ALA A 47 -4.70 -7.65 -7.83
N GLU A 48 -3.57 -8.12 -7.33
CA GLU A 48 -3.23 -8.13 -5.92
C GLU A 48 -2.04 -7.22 -5.62
N ILE A 49 -1.69 -7.07 -4.35
CA ILE A 49 -0.49 -6.39 -3.87
C ILE A 49 0.46 -7.44 -3.31
N CYS A 50 1.73 -7.36 -3.69
CA CYS A 50 2.77 -8.23 -3.17
C CYS A 50 3.83 -7.43 -2.42
N ALA A 51 4.24 -7.92 -1.27
CA ALA A 51 5.46 -7.51 -0.58
C ALA A 51 6.51 -8.60 -0.81
N ARG A 52 7.62 -8.24 -1.45
CA ARG A 52 8.66 -9.20 -1.81
C ARG A 52 10.00 -8.83 -1.18
N ASN A 53 10.69 -9.80 -0.60
CA ASN A 53 12.06 -9.61 -0.14
C ASN A 53 12.99 -9.30 -1.32
N THR A 54 13.59 -8.13 -1.32
CA THR A 54 14.60 -7.70 -2.30
C THR A 54 16.02 -7.89 -1.79
N TRP A 55 16.17 -7.97 -0.49
CA TRP A 55 17.46 -8.18 0.17
C TRP A 55 17.23 -8.84 1.54
N VAL A 56 18.08 -9.79 1.87
CA VAL A 56 18.10 -10.47 3.16
C VAL A 56 19.54 -10.46 3.68
N ARG A 57 19.72 -10.04 4.92
CA ARG A 57 21.05 -10.01 5.55
C ARG A 57 21.62 -11.42 5.62
N HIS A 58 22.91 -11.56 5.34
CA HIS A 58 23.62 -12.83 5.46
C HIS A 58 23.43 -13.44 6.85
N GLY A 59 23.16 -14.73 6.93
CA GLY A 59 22.97 -15.47 8.18
C GLY A 59 21.55 -15.41 8.77
N VAL A 60 20.63 -14.66 8.18
CA VAL A 60 19.21 -14.69 8.60
C VAL A 60 18.57 -15.97 8.07
N SER A 61 18.07 -16.79 8.99
CA SER A 61 17.40 -18.05 8.65
C SER A 61 15.90 -17.84 8.36
N GLY A 62 15.34 -18.70 7.50
CA GLY A 62 13.90 -18.72 7.23
C GLY A 62 13.39 -17.65 6.29
N GLU A 63 14.24 -16.75 5.81
CA GLU A 63 13.89 -15.69 4.86
C GLU A 63 14.86 -15.70 3.69
N HIS A 64 14.31 -15.54 2.47
CA HIS A 64 15.08 -15.58 1.24
C HIS A 64 14.69 -14.41 0.33
N VAL A 65 15.63 -13.94 -0.47
CA VAL A 65 15.35 -13.00 -1.56
C VAL A 65 14.32 -13.64 -2.51
N GLY A 66 13.27 -12.88 -2.85
CA GLY A 66 12.19 -13.35 -3.69
C GLY A 66 10.99 -13.90 -2.92
N ASP A 67 11.12 -14.22 -1.64
CA ASP A 67 9.96 -14.56 -0.80
C ASP A 67 8.95 -13.43 -0.81
N ARG A 68 7.67 -13.77 -0.91
CA ARG A 68 6.60 -12.77 -1.03
C ARG A 68 5.44 -13.04 -0.10
N LEU A 69 4.77 -11.98 0.29
CA LEU A 69 3.45 -11.99 0.90
C LEU A 69 2.44 -11.39 -0.08
N ILE A 70 1.28 -12.01 -0.20
CA ILE A 70 0.18 -11.51 -1.01
C ILE A 70 -0.80 -10.80 -0.07
N LEU A 71 -0.97 -9.49 -0.27
CA LEU A 71 -1.77 -8.64 0.60
C LEU A 71 -3.16 -8.42 0.02
N LYS A 72 -4.18 -8.63 0.85
CA LYS A 72 -5.57 -8.26 0.59
C LYS A 72 -6.03 -7.37 1.73
N VAL A 73 -5.79 -6.07 1.59
CA VAL A 73 -6.09 -5.07 2.61
C VAL A 73 -7.01 -3.98 2.08
N LYS A 74 -7.81 -3.42 2.98
CA LYS A 74 -8.72 -2.31 2.71
C LYS A 74 -8.41 -1.16 3.66
N PRO A 75 -8.70 0.09 3.26
CA PRO A 75 -8.59 1.22 4.18
C PRO A 75 -9.41 0.99 5.45
N ALA A 76 -8.80 1.26 6.60
CA ALA A 76 -9.39 1.08 7.93
C ALA A 76 -9.18 2.31 8.83
N GLY A 77 -8.99 3.46 8.22
CA GLY A 77 -8.73 4.74 8.88
C GLY A 77 -7.59 5.49 8.19
N ALA A 78 -7.32 6.70 8.61
CA ALA A 78 -6.25 7.52 8.05
C ALA A 78 -4.88 6.83 8.25
N GLY A 79 -4.18 6.55 7.14
CA GLY A 79 -2.90 5.86 7.17
C GLY A 79 -2.96 4.40 7.63
N HIS A 80 -4.14 3.81 7.69
CA HIS A 80 -4.34 2.47 8.23
C HIS A 80 -5.08 1.57 7.23
N TRP A 81 -4.59 0.34 7.07
CA TRP A 81 -5.20 -0.71 6.25
C TRP A 81 -5.29 -1.99 7.06
N SER A 82 -6.31 -2.79 6.79
CA SER A 82 -6.55 -4.05 7.50
C SER A 82 -7.06 -5.11 6.53
N GLY A 83 -6.71 -6.34 6.78
CA GLY A 83 -7.13 -7.47 5.96
C GLY A 83 -6.30 -8.71 6.22
N SER A 84 -5.87 -9.36 5.14
CA SER A 84 -5.08 -10.59 5.21
C SER A 84 -3.80 -10.50 4.40
N ALA A 85 -2.80 -11.27 4.82
CA ALA A 85 -1.56 -11.51 4.10
C ALA A 85 -1.36 -13.01 3.96
N PHE A 86 -1.19 -13.50 2.72
CA PHE A 86 -0.90 -14.90 2.44
C PHE A 86 0.57 -15.09 2.13
N ASP A 87 1.21 -15.99 2.85
CA ASP A 87 2.59 -16.42 2.65
C ASP A 87 2.59 -17.74 1.86
N PRO A 88 2.83 -17.73 0.53
CA PRO A 88 2.81 -18.95 -0.26
C PRO A 88 4.01 -19.86 0.02
N GLN A 89 5.10 -19.35 0.58
CA GLN A 89 6.27 -20.15 0.92
C GLN A 89 5.98 -21.08 2.09
N ARG A 90 5.23 -20.59 3.09
CA ARG A 90 4.85 -21.31 4.31
C ARG A 90 3.41 -21.81 4.28
N LYS A 91 2.63 -21.44 3.25
CA LYS A 91 1.18 -21.73 3.14
C LYS A 91 0.42 -21.25 4.38
N GLN A 92 0.75 -20.06 4.86
CA GLN A 92 0.17 -19.45 6.05
C GLN A 92 -0.54 -18.16 5.69
N THR A 93 -1.75 -17.98 6.24
CA THR A 93 -2.50 -16.73 6.17
C THR A 93 -2.44 -16.01 7.50
N TYR A 94 -2.13 -14.72 7.45
CA TYR A 94 -2.10 -13.82 8.60
C TYR A 94 -3.25 -12.83 8.51
N ALA A 95 -3.88 -12.50 9.62
CA ALA A 95 -4.61 -11.25 9.74
C ALA A 95 -3.58 -10.14 9.87
N ILE A 96 -3.67 -9.09 9.06
CA ILE A 96 -2.66 -8.03 9.02
C ILE A 96 -3.26 -6.65 9.20
N ASN A 97 -2.56 -5.82 9.95
CA ASN A 97 -2.78 -4.39 10.04
C ASN A 97 -1.52 -3.68 9.55
N VAL A 98 -1.72 -2.66 8.71
CA VAL A 98 -0.66 -1.82 8.17
C VAL A 98 -0.94 -0.39 8.56
N HIS A 99 0.03 0.26 9.18
CA HIS A 99 -0.04 1.67 9.56
C HIS A 99 1.13 2.42 8.96
N VAL A 100 0.86 3.49 8.20
CA VAL A 100 1.90 4.28 7.55
C VAL A 100 1.81 5.72 8.04
N THR A 101 2.92 6.26 8.49
CA THR A 101 3.09 7.66 8.85
C THR A 101 4.38 8.20 8.23
N ALA A 102 4.28 9.24 7.38
CA ALA A 102 5.43 9.83 6.71
C ALA A 102 6.32 8.76 6.05
N LYS A 103 7.53 8.53 6.59
CA LYS A 103 8.53 7.58 6.07
C LYS A 103 8.56 6.27 6.84
N HIS A 104 7.62 6.05 7.75
CA HIS A 104 7.59 4.86 8.60
C HIS A 104 6.33 4.04 8.35
N MET A 105 6.47 2.74 8.44
CA MET A 105 5.37 1.80 8.37
C MET A 105 5.50 0.80 9.53
N THR A 106 4.36 0.45 10.11
CA THR A 106 4.27 -0.66 11.07
C THR A 106 3.33 -1.70 10.50
N THR A 107 3.74 -2.95 10.55
CA THR A 107 2.89 -4.09 10.19
C THR A 107 2.70 -4.97 11.42
N ARG A 108 1.47 -5.43 11.64
CA ARG A 108 1.15 -6.40 12.69
C ARG A 108 0.43 -7.56 12.04
N GLY A 109 1.04 -8.72 12.04
CA GLY A 109 0.48 -9.97 11.53
C GLY A 109 0.13 -10.92 12.66
N CYS A 110 -1.06 -11.53 12.60
CA CYS A 110 -1.56 -12.44 13.63
C CYS A 110 -2.04 -13.75 13.02
N VAL A 111 -1.81 -14.86 13.74
CA VAL A 111 -2.32 -16.20 13.43
C VAL A 111 -3.14 -16.72 14.61
N ALA A 112 -3.72 -17.92 14.47
CA ALA A 112 -4.47 -18.60 15.54
C ALA A 112 -5.58 -17.73 16.15
N GLY A 113 -6.42 -17.11 15.30
CA GLY A 113 -7.54 -16.29 15.74
C GLY A 113 -7.15 -14.98 16.42
N GLY A 114 -5.94 -14.48 16.17
CA GLY A 114 -5.43 -13.23 16.74
C GLY A 114 -4.65 -13.38 18.04
N PHE A 115 -4.39 -14.62 18.48
CA PHE A 115 -3.66 -14.88 19.74
C PHE A 115 -2.14 -14.81 19.58
N VAL A 116 -1.60 -15.08 18.40
CA VAL A 116 -0.16 -15.03 18.14
C VAL A 116 0.09 -13.94 17.12
N CYS A 117 0.68 -12.84 17.56
CA CYS A 117 0.93 -11.66 16.75
C CYS A 117 2.40 -11.27 16.75
N GLN A 118 2.87 -10.73 15.60
CA GLN A 118 4.18 -10.16 15.47
C GLN A 118 4.08 -8.79 14.80
N SER A 119 4.71 -7.80 15.41
CA SER A 119 4.81 -6.45 14.87
C SER A 119 6.20 -6.19 14.30
N MET A 120 6.25 -5.50 13.16
CA MET A 120 7.48 -5.09 12.49
C MET A 120 7.43 -3.61 12.16
N GLY A 121 8.55 -2.93 12.38
CA GLY A 121 8.76 -1.57 11.93
C GLY A 121 9.53 -1.56 10.61
N TRP A 122 9.22 -0.56 9.77
CA TRP A 122 9.82 -0.37 8.46
C TRP A 122 10.11 1.10 8.23
N THR A 123 11.20 1.38 7.54
CA THR A 123 11.56 2.74 7.10
C THR A 123 11.61 2.77 5.58
N ARG A 124 11.01 3.78 4.98
CA ARG A 124 11.03 3.94 3.52
C ARG A 124 12.45 4.22 3.05
N THR A 125 12.87 3.49 2.01
CA THR A 125 14.18 3.67 1.37
C THR A 125 14.07 4.38 0.02
N ARG A 126 12.88 4.37 -0.57
CA ARG A 126 12.54 5.10 -1.81
C ARG A 126 11.06 5.44 -1.85
#